data_b823d2bf3569d7d4f969721fba38da3a
#
_entry.id   b823d2bf3569d7d4f969721fba38da3a
#
_cell.length_a   1.000
_cell.length_b   1.000
_cell.length_c   1.000
_cell.angle_alpha   90.00
_cell.angle_beta   90.00
_cell.angle_gamma   90.00
#
_symmetry.space_group_name_H-M   'P 1'
#
loop_
_entity.id
_entity.type
_entity.pdbx_description
1 polymer ?
#
loop_
_entity_poly.entity_id
_entity_poly.type
_entity_poly.pdbx_seq_one_letter_code
_entity_poly.pdbx_strand_id
1 'polypeptide(L)'
;MADVTVHSMPSVFVMETEMPEGMVKDLNDYLDEYIEDENKNSLADTLVGQITQGEQLLMDNNDPRLKEYNQLISSLGADYINFFSQQTGSRLKHPKAVAIDETWSVHSYEGDYNPIHDHGTKTIMGISTTGWTKVPQQILDQPTAGDGNYSLYNASGDCDGYIAFQYGRNELMNTDRLRPPQSFVIQPKVGKLLVFPSWLQHMVYPFKGEGERRTVASNLNCWDMQEQPTEIENEVKDDDVD
;
A
#
# COMPACT_ATOMS: atom_id res chain seq x y z
N MET A 1 19.14 22.56 -37.21
CA MET A 1 18.42 21.47 -36.50
C MET A 1 17.03 22.01 -36.22
N ALA A 2 15.99 21.22 -36.42
CA ALA A 2 14.61 21.67 -36.12
C ALA A 2 14.47 21.84 -34.58
N ASP A 3 13.76 22.87 -34.14
CA ASP A 3 13.39 23.03 -32.74
C ASP A 3 12.39 21.91 -32.37
N VAL A 4 12.78 21.08 -31.42
CA VAL A 4 11.96 19.94 -30.95
C VAL A 4 11.50 20.22 -29.52
N THR A 5 10.19 20.20 -29.32
CA THR A 5 9.58 20.23 -27.99
C THR A 5 9.13 18.81 -27.62
N VAL A 6 9.52 18.33 -26.43
CA VAL A 6 9.11 17.05 -25.91
C VAL A 6 8.08 17.25 -24.80
N HIS A 7 6.92 16.60 -24.93
CA HIS A 7 5.91 16.53 -23.88
C HIS A 7 5.95 15.16 -23.24
N SER A 8 6.13 15.11 -21.93
CA SER A 8 6.01 13.88 -21.13
C SER A 8 4.59 13.75 -20.58
N MET A 9 4.07 12.53 -20.52
CA MET A 9 2.82 12.23 -19.84
C MET A 9 3.17 11.58 -18.51
N PRO A 10 3.07 12.31 -17.40
CA PRO A 10 3.26 11.69 -16.09
C PRO A 10 2.18 10.64 -15.88
N SER A 11 2.59 9.50 -15.31
CA SER A 11 1.69 8.39 -15.04
C SER A 11 1.41 8.30 -13.54
N VAL A 12 1.57 7.13 -12.96
CA VAL A 12 1.32 6.86 -11.54
C VAL A 12 2.62 7.03 -10.75
N PHE A 13 2.49 7.52 -9.54
CA PHE A 13 3.61 7.66 -8.61
C PHE A 13 3.38 6.76 -7.39
N VAL A 14 4.44 6.13 -6.93
CA VAL A 14 4.53 5.50 -5.62
C VAL A 14 5.65 6.19 -4.88
N MET A 15 5.35 6.78 -3.72
CA MET A 15 6.37 7.36 -2.84
C MET A 15 6.92 6.28 -1.94
N GLU A 16 8.23 6.29 -1.72
CA GLU A 16 8.92 5.41 -0.78
C GLU A 16 9.64 6.26 0.27
N THR A 17 9.52 5.84 1.53
CA THR A 17 10.24 6.42 2.66
C THR A 17 10.57 5.34 3.69
N GLU A 18 11.24 5.70 4.77
CA GLU A 18 11.58 4.78 5.85
C GLU A 18 10.91 5.23 7.17
N MET A 19 10.30 4.28 7.87
CA MET A 19 9.85 4.45 9.25
C MET A 19 11.07 4.42 10.19
N PRO A 20 11.13 5.30 11.18
CA PRO A 20 12.15 5.24 12.23
C PRO A 20 12.17 3.87 12.94
N GLU A 21 13.34 3.39 13.33
CA GLU A 21 13.47 2.10 14.04
C GLU A 21 12.62 2.03 15.31
N GLY A 22 12.52 3.14 16.08
CA GLY A 22 11.66 3.22 17.26
C GLY A 22 10.20 2.97 16.93
N MET A 23 9.70 3.55 15.84
CA MET A 23 8.32 3.36 15.37
C MET A 23 8.08 1.90 14.94
N VAL A 24 9.01 1.29 14.21
CA VAL A 24 8.94 -0.12 13.83
C VAL A 24 8.86 -1.02 15.07
N LYS A 25 9.65 -0.69 16.10
CA LYS A 25 9.62 -1.40 17.38
C LYS A 25 8.25 -1.25 18.06
N ASP A 26 7.73 -0.04 18.18
CA ASP A 26 6.45 0.21 18.85
C ASP A 26 5.28 -0.48 18.14
N LEU A 27 5.29 -0.50 16.79
CA LEU A 27 4.32 -1.25 15.99
C LEU A 27 4.44 -2.76 16.23
N ASN A 28 5.64 -3.31 16.31
CA ASN A 28 5.83 -4.71 16.60
C ASN A 28 5.42 -5.07 18.03
N ASP A 29 5.77 -4.26 19.02
CA ASP A 29 5.37 -4.47 20.42
C ASP A 29 3.83 -4.48 20.55
N TYR A 30 3.13 -3.55 19.84
CA TYR A 30 1.67 -3.55 19.78
C TYR A 30 1.12 -4.83 19.14
N LEU A 31 1.65 -5.21 17.97
CA LEU A 31 1.14 -6.34 17.20
C LEU A 31 1.46 -7.70 17.83
N ASP A 32 2.63 -7.84 18.47
CA ASP A 32 3.00 -9.07 19.19
C ASP A 32 2.07 -9.33 20.40
N GLU A 33 1.57 -8.26 21.03
CA GLU A 33 0.56 -8.35 22.08
C GLU A 33 -0.84 -8.59 21.50
N TYR A 34 -1.20 -7.84 20.45
CA TYR A 34 -2.54 -7.85 19.87
C TYR A 34 -2.89 -9.17 19.18
N ILE A 35 -1.92 -9.87 18.59
CA ILE A 35 -2.17 -11.17 17.94
C ILE A 35 -2.58 -12.25 18.95
N GLU A 36 -2.18 -12.12 20.20
CA GLU A 36 -2.54 -13.03 21.29
C GLU A 36 -3.85 -12.64 22.00
N ASP A 37 -4.42 -11.47 21.69
CA ASP A 37 -5.66 -10.99 22.32
C ASP A 37 -6.87 -11.79 21.79
N GLU A 38 -7.65 -12.35 22.71
CA GLU A 38 -8.89 -13.07 22.37
C GLU A 38 -9.96 -12.16 21.72
N ASN A 39 -9.86 -10.85 21.93
CA ASN A 39 -10.79 -9.84 21.37
C ASN A 39 -10.22 -9.15 20.12
N LYS A 40 -9.14 -9.66 19.53
CA LYS A 40 -8.58 -9.10 18.30
C LYS A 40 -9.62 -9.06 17.18
N ASN A 41 -9.61 -7.99 16.42
CA ASN A 41 -10.54 -7.82 15.31
C ASN A 41 -9.95 -8.40 14.02
N SER A 42 -10.33 -9.64 13.71
CA SER A 42 -9.86 -10.33 12.51
C SER A 42 -10.62 -9.84 11.27
N LEU A 43 -9.87 -9.57 10.19
CA LEU A 43 -10.41 -9.26 8.86
C LEU A 43 -10.40 -10.49 7.93
N ALA A 44 -10.31 -11.71 8.47
CA ALA A 44 -10.20 -12.93 7.68
C ALA A 44 -11.36 -13.10 6.67
N ASP A 45 -12.56 -12.69 7.04
CA ASP A 45 -13.77 -12.82 6.18
C ASP A 45 -13.82 -11.81 5.04
N THR A 46 -13.01 -10.75 5.10
CA THR A 46 -12.96 -9.69 4.08
C THR A 46 -11.70 -9.75 3.22
N LEU A 47 -10.81 -10.70 3.49
CA LEU A 47 -9.56 -10.88 2.80
C LEU A 47 -9.76 -11.27 1.34
N VAL A 48 -9.19 -10.48 0.43
CA VAL A 48 -9.04 -10.86 -0.98
C VAL A 48 -7.93 -11.90 -1.16
N GLY A 49 -6.99 -11.98 -0.20
CA GLY A 49 -5.84 -12.88 -0.23
C GLY A 49 -6.10 -14.26 0.34
N GLN A 50 -5.16 -15.17 0.09
CA GLN A 50 -5.09 -16.45 0.77
C GLN A 50 -4.02 -16.36 1.85
N ILE A 51 -4.47 -16.22 3.09
CA ILE A 51 -3.64 -16.28 4.29
C ILE A 51 -4.09 -17.51 5.06
N THR A 52 -3.27 -18.57 5.03
CA THR A 52 -3.62 -19.87 5.58
C THR A 52 -2.99 -20.14 6.94
N GLN A 53 -1.88 -19.49 7.22
CA GLN A 53 -1.12 -19.64 8.45
C GLN A 53 -1.03 -18.35 9.24
N GLY A 54 -1.28 -17.22 8.59
CA GLY A 54 -1.21 -15.90 9.18
C GLY A 54 -2.58 -15.32 9.52
N GLU A 55 -2.60 -14.04 9.78
CA GLU A 55 -3.80 -13.28 10.12
C GLU A 55 -3.78 -11.90 9.46
N GLN A 56 -4.96 -11.32 9.28
CA GLN A 56 -5.13 -9.91 9.00
C GLN A 56 -5.98 -9.31 10.11
N LEU A 57 -5.47 -8.27 10.78
CA LEU A 57 -6.08 -7.71 11.97
C LEU A 57 -6.32 -6.21 11.79
N LEU A 58 -7.56 -5.77 12.04
CA LEU A 58 -7.88 -4.36 12.13
C LEU A 58 -7.28 -3.77 13.41
N MET A 59 -6.49 -2.71 13.27
CA MET A 59 -5.80 -2.08 14.39
C MET A 59 -6.64 -0.95 15.00
N ASP A 60 -6.53 -0.73 16.30
CA ASP A 60 -7.17 0.40 16.96
C ASP A 60 -6.31 1.66 16.78
N ASN A 61 -6.72 2.55 15.90
CA ASN A 61 -6.03 3.82 15.64
C ASN A 61 -5.96 4.75 16.84
N ASN A 62 -6.71 4.49 17.93
CA ASN A 62 -6.65 5.27 19.15
C ASN A 62 -5.62 4.74 20.15
N ASP A 63 -4.99 3.59 19.90
CA ASP A 63 -3.91 3.10 20.77
C ASP A 63 -2.75 4.11 20.76
N PRO A 64 -2.27 4.52 21.95
CA PRO A 64 -1.19 5.52 22.06
C PRO A 64 0.11 5.13 21.33
N ARG A 65 0.38 3.83 21.16
CA ARG A 65 1.56 3.31 20.45
C ARG A 65 1.52 3.59 18.95
N LEU A 66 0.32 3.79 18.39
CA LEU A 66 0.11 4.10 16.98
C LEU A 66 0.16 5.59 16.66
N LYS A 67 0.23 6.45 17.67
CA LYS A 67 0.12 7.90 17.50
C LYS A 67 1.17 8.47 16.54
N GLU A 68 2.43 8.09 16.69
CA GLU A 68 3.51 8.60 15.82
C GLU A 68 3.37 8.06 14.40
N TYR A 69 3.02 6.79 14.25
CA TYR A 69 2.72 6.19 12.96
C TYR A 69 1.56 6.91 12.26
N ASN A 70 0.46 7.14 12.97
CA ASN A 70 -0.72 7.84 12.45
C ASN A 70 -0.39 9.27 11.99
N GLN A 71 0.45 9.98 12.72
CA GLN A 71 0.93 11.31 12.34
C GLN A 71 1.80 11.26 11.10
N LEU A 72 2.70 10.30 11.02
CA LEU A 72 3.58 10.12 9.85
C LEU A 72 2.77 9.87 8.58
N ILE A 73 1.87 8.88 8.58
CA ILE A 73 1.11 8.52 7.36
C ILE A 73 0.16 9.64 6.93
N SER A 74 -0.45 10.37 7.88
CA SER A 74 -1.28 11.53 7.57
C SER A 74 -0.48 12.65 6.91
N SER A 75 0.73 12.93 7.40
CA SER A 75 1.64 13.90 6.77
C SER A 75 2.08 13.45 5.38
N LEU A 76 2.47 12.19 5.23
CA LEU A 76 2.88 11.63 3.94
C LEU A 76 1.74 11.63 2.92
N GLY A 77 0.50 11.42 3.34
CA GLY A 77 -0.67 11.56 2.48
C GLY A 77 -0.83 12.98 1.93
N ALA A 78 -0.65 13.99 2.77
CA ALA A 78 -0.66 15.39 2.34
C ALA A 78 0.52 15.71 1.39
N ASP A 79 1.71 15.20 1.68
CA ASP A 79 2.90 15.35 0.84
C ASP A 79 2.71 14.68 -0.52
N TYR A 80 2.08 13.50 -0.56
CA TYR A 80 1.76 12.80 -1.80
C TYR A 80 0.84 13.64 -2.70
N ILE A 81 -0.22 14.24 -2.15
CA ILE A 81 -1.14 15.10 -2.90
C ILE A 81 -0.41 16.31 -3.46
N ASN A 82 0.42 16.96 -2.67
CA ASN A 82 1.21 18.11 -3.09
C ASN A 82 2.21 17.73 -4.19
N PHE A 83 2.91 16.62 -4.04
CA PHE A 83 3.83 16.09 -5.03
C PHE A 83 3.11 15.79 -6.36
N PHE A 84 1.99 15.05 -6.29
CA PHE A 84 1.18 14.73 -7.48
C PHE A 84 0.74 16.00 -8.22
N SER A 85 0.26 16.99 -7.48
CA SER A 85 -0.16 18.27 -8.04
C SER A 85 0.99 18.98 -8.77
N GLN A 86 2.17 18.99 -8.20
CA GLN A 86 3.37 19.59 -8.82
C GLN A 86 3.80 18.85 -10.10
N GLN A 87 3.84 17.51 -10.05
CA GLN A 87 4.28 16.69 -11.17
C GLN A 87 3.32 16.71 -12.36
N THR A 88 2.03 16.81 -12.09
CA THR A 88 0.99 16.80 -13.14
C THR A 88 0.63 18.21 -13.63
N GLY A 89 1.12 19.24 -12.97
CA GLY A 89 0.71 20.63 -13.21
C GLY A 89 -0.75 20.90 -12.79
N SER A 90 -1.38 19.96 -12.09
CA SER A 90 -2.73 20.12 -11.58
C SER A 90 -2.73 21.17 -10.48
N ARG A 91 -3.57 22.21 -10.63
CA ARG A 91 -3.76 23.18 -9.55
C ARG A 91 -4.88 22.68 -8.67
N LEU A 92 -4.53 22.24 -7.47
CA LEU A 92 -5.54 22.00 -6.43
C LEU A 92 -6.21 23.32 -6.10
N LYS A 93 -7.54 23.35 -6.17
CA LYS A 93 -8.30 24.57 -5.87
C LYS A 93 -8.21 24.97 -4.40
N HIS A 94 -8.08 23.98 -3.53
CA HIS A 94 -8.06 24.14 -2.08
C HIS A 94 -7.03 23.21 -1.45
N PRO A 95 -6.48 23.57 -0.27
CA PRO A 95 -5.72 22.63 0.53
C PRO A 95 -6.56 21.38 0.82
N LYS A 96 -5.90 20.23 0.88
CA LYS A 96 -6.56 18.97 1.18
C LYS A 96 -6.32 18.60 2.64
N ALA A 97 -7.38 18.16 3.30
CA ALA A 97 -7.27 17.47 4.58
C ALA A 97 -7.12 15.98 4.33
N VAL A 98 -6.34 15.32 5.17
CA VAL A 98 -6.09 13.88 5.12
C VAL A 98 -6.38 13.30 6.48
N ALA A 99 -7.17 12.24 6.53
CA ALA A 99 -7.41 11.48 7.75
C ALA A 99 -7.36 9.98 7.48
N ILE A 100 -6.92 9.24 8.47
CA ILE A 100 -6.90 7.79 8.44
C ILE A 100 -8.34 7.29 8.46
N ASP A 101 -8.68 6.41 7.53
CA ASP A 101 -9.94 5.67 7.54
C ASP A 101 -9.80 4.42 8.39
N GLU A 102 -8.85 3.57 8.02
CA GLU A 102 -8.57 2.31 8.71
C GLU A 102 -7.09 1.97 8.63
N THR A 103 -6.61 1.23 9.60
CA THR A 103 -5.27 0.65 9.64
C THR A 103 -5.36 -0.83 9.98
N TRP A 104 -4.63 -1.67 9.26
CA TRP A 104 -4.59 -3.10 9.54
C TRP A 104 -3.19 -3.66 9.40
N SER A 105 -2.95 -4.78 10.04
CA SER A 105 -1.74 -5.57 9.87
C SER A 105 -2.01 -6.83 9.05
N VAL A 106 -0.99 -7.29 8.33
CA VAL A 106 -1.01 -8.57 7.62
C VAL A 106 0.18 -9.37 8.07
N HIS A 107 -0.09 -10.52 8.65
CA HIS A 107 0.89 -11.49 9.14
C HIS A 107 0.91 -12.65 8.14
N SER A 108 1.93 -12.71 7.31
CA SER A 108 2.04 -13.70 6.23
C SER A 108 3.20 -14.66 6.49
N TYR A 109 2.98 -15.93 6.17
CA TYR A 109 3.94 -17.00 6.26
C TYR A 109 4.12 -17.68 4.90
N GLU A 110 4.89 -18.75 4.85
CA GLU A 110 5.17 -19.48 3.60
C GLU A 110 3.90 -19.79 2.81
N GLY A 111 3.87 -19.37 1.55
CA GLY A 111 2.75 -19.60 0.63
C GLY A 111 1.61 -18.60 0.71
N ASP A 112 1.55 -17.76 1.75
CA ASP A 112 0.53 -16.72 1.86
C ASP A 112 0.76 -15.61 0.83
N TYR A 113 -0.32 -15.14 0.19
CA TYR A 113 -0.26 -14.11 -0.84
C TYR A 113 -1.53 -13.26 -0.90
N ASN A 114 -1.43 -12.06 -1.44
CA ASN A 114 -2.57 -11.25 -1.82
C ASN A 114 -2.65 -11.16 -3.35
N PRO A 115 -3.78 -11.59 -3.97
CA PRO A 115 -3.98 -11.43 -5.40
C PRO A 115 -4.05 -9.96 -5.80
N ILE A 116 -4.14 -9.70 -7.09
CA ILE A 116 -4.30 -8.34 -7.59
C ILE A 116 -5.60 -7.73 -7.06
N HIS A 117 -5.49 -6.57 -6.45
CA HIS A 117 -6.61 -5.82 -5.86
C HIS A 117 -6.26 -4.32 -5.79
N ASP A 118 -7.23 -3.53 -5.45
CA ASP A 118 -7.12 -2.11 -5.06
C ASP A 118 -7.92 -1.86 -3.78
N HIS A 119 -7.89 -0.64 -3.28
CA HIS A 119 -8.58 -0.29 -2.05
C HIS A 119 -9.65 0.76 -2.31
N GLY A 120 -10.85 0.53 -1.77
CA GLY A 120 -11.87 1.55 -1.64
C GLY A 120 -11.58 2.52 -0.50
N THR A 121 -11.95 3.78 -0.68
CA THR A 121 -11.96 4.78 0.38
C THR A 121 -13.32 5.48 0.42
N LYS A 122 -13.68 6.10 1.55
CA LYS A 122 -14.95 6.82 1.70
C LYS A 122 -15.00 8.09 0.85
N THR A 123 -13.84 8.62 0.48
CA THR A 123 -13.72 9.78 -0.40
C THR A 123 -13.23 9.36 -1.78
N ILE A 124 -13.59 10.14 -2.81
CA ILE A 124 -13.13 9.92 -4.19
C ILE A 124 -11.59 9.99 -4.28
N MET A 125 -10.98 10.87 -3.51
CA MET A 125 -9.53 10.97 -3.40
C MET A 125 -9.08 10.12 -2.21
N GLY A 126 -8.52 8.96 -2.50
CA GLY A 126 -8.01 8.02 -1.50
C GLY A 126 -6.53 7.73 -1.69
N ILE A 127 -5.84 7.55 -0.59
CA ILE A 127 -4.43 7.17 -0.54
C ILE A 127 -4.32 5.91 0.32
N SER A 128 -3.48 4.98 -0.13
CA SER A 128 -3.12 3.80 0.65
C SER A 128 -1.65 3.82 1.01
N THR A 129 -1.33 3.22 2.14
CA THR A 129 0.05 3.03 2.60
C THR A 129 0.29 1.57 2.91
N THR A 130 1.53 1.12 2.77
CA THR A 130 1.97 -0.19 3.26
C THR A 130 3.41 -0.11 3.72
N GLY A 131 3.68 -0.61 4.92
CA GLY A 131 5.01 -0.61 5.52
C GLY A 131 5.35 -1.99 6.10
N TRP A 132 6.64 -2.35 6.11
CA TRP A 132 7.08 -3.65 6.62
C TRP A 132 7.74 -3.49 7.97
N THR A 133 7.26 -4.27 8.95
CA THR A 133 7.82 -4.30 10.32
C THR A 133 8.61 -5.57 10.59
N LYS A 134 8.34 -6.67 9.85
CA LYS A 134 9.16 -7.90 9.85
C LYS A 134 9.30 -8.40 8.40
N VAL A 135 10.50 -8.84 8.03
CA VAL A 135 10.78 -9.43 6.72
C VAL A 135 11.74 -10.60 6.89
N PRO A 136 11.39 -11.82 6.45
CA PRO A 136 12.27 -12.98 6.47
C PRO A 136 13.55 -12.76 5.66
N GLN A 137 14.67 -13.28 6.16
CA GLN A 137 15.98 -13.06 5.55
C GLN A 137 16.07 -13.57 4.10
N GLN A 138 15.43 -14.69 3.80
CA GLN A 138 15.43 -15.24 2.43
C GLN A 138 14.77 -14.32 1.40
N ILE A 139 13.85 -13.43 1.81
CA ILE A 139 13.29 -12.41 0.93
C ILE A 139 14.31 -11.29 0.66
N LEU A 140 15.12 -10.95 1.68
CA LEU A 140 16.16 -9.93 1.56
C LEU A 140 17.34 -10.37 0.73
N ASP A 141 17.63 -11.68 0.71
CA ASP A 141 18.76 -12.28 -0.01
C ASP A 141 18.51 -12.40 -1.51
N GLN A 142 17.29 -12.09 -1.97
CA GLN A 142 16.97 -12.11 -3.40
C GLN A 142 17.61 -10.93 -4.15
N PRO A 143 17.97 -11.10 -5.43
CA PRO A 143 18.49 -10.00 -6.23
C PRO A 143 17.46 -8.87 -6.33
N THR A 144 17.91 -7.64 -6.18
CA THR A 144 17.05 -6.46 -6.31
C THR A 144 16.58 -6.30 -7.76
N ALA A 145 15.30 -5.92 -7.93
CA ALA A 145 14.78 -5.52 -9.22
C ALA A 145 15.60 -4.31 -9.73
N GLY A 146 16.35 -4.50 -10.82
CA GLY A 146 17.23 -3.47 -11.36
C GLY A 146 18.57 -4.00 -11.89
N ASP A 147 18.99 -5.19 -11.50
CA ASP A 147 20.22 -5.81 -11.96
C ASP A 147 20.14 -6.38 -13.41
N GLY A 148 19.18 -5.90 -14.18
CA GLY A 148 19.11 -6.07 -15.64
C GLY A 148 18.49 -7.37 -16.15
N ASN A 149 18.24 -8.38 -15.31
CA ASN A 149 17.67 -9.67 -15.70
C ASN A 149 16.30 -9.95 -15.11
N TYR A 150 15.67 -8.95 -14.49
CA TYR A 150 14.39 -9.11 -13.87
C TYR A 150 13.28 -9.33 -14.90
N SER A 151 12.61 -10.47 -14.84
CA SER A 151 11.44 -10.78 -15.67
C SER A 151 10.35 -11.44 -14.82
N LEU A 152 9.21 -10.79 -14.71
CA LEU A 152 8.02 -11.37 -14.05
C LEU A 152 7.59 -12.72 -14.66
N TYR A 153 7.90 -12.95 -15.94
CA TYR A 153 7.54 -14.18 -16.64
C TYR A 153 8.52 -15.34 -16.42
N ASN A 154 9.73 -15.03 -16.01
CA ASN A 154 10.76 -16.01 -15.70
C ASN A 154 10.99 -16.16 -14.20
N ALA A 155 10.16 -15.51 -13.39
CA ALA A 155 10.30 -15.52 -11.95
C ALA A 155 9.99 -16.90 -11.38
N SER A 156 11.02 -17.70 -11.22
CA SER A 156 11.00 -18.92 -10.41
C SER A 156 11.47 -18.59 -8.98
N GLY A 157 10.74 -17.69 -8.30
CA GLY A 157 11.08 -17.25 -6.95
C GLY A 157 11.87 -15.94 -6.85
N ASP A 158 12.21 -15.28 -7.95
CA ASP A 158 13.01 -14.02 -7.95
C ASP A 158 12.27 -12.82 -7.35
N CYS A 159 10.99 -12.97 -7.02
CA CYS A 159 10.14 -11.91 -6.40
C CYS A 159 9.35 -12.42 -5.22
N ASP A 160 9.76 -13.53 -4.65
CA ASP A 160 9.08 -14.11 -3.50
C ASP A 160 8.94 -13.06 -2.40
N GLY A 161 7.69 -12.85 -1.95
CA GLY A 161 7.35 -11.89 -0.92
C GLY A 161 7.34 -10.41 -1.35
N TYR A 162 7.64 -10.08 -2.62
CA TYR A 162 7.61 -8.70 -3.11
C TYR A 162 6.17 -8.20 -3.31
N ILE A 163 6.00 -6.87 -3.21
CA ILE A 163 4.80 -6.22 -3.71
C ILE A 163 5.00 -5.83 -5.18
N ALA A 164 3.98 -6.08 -6.00
CA ALA A 164 3.95 -5.69 -7.40
C ALA A 164 2.81 -4.71 -7.64
N PHE A 165 3.11 -3.58 -8.27
CA PHE A 165 2.14 -2.60 -8.72
C PHE A 165 1.88 -2.74 -10.21
N GLN A 166 0.63 -2.53 -10.62
CA GLN A 166 0.21 -2.65 -12.01
C GLN A 166 -0.66 -1.45 -12.41
N TYR A 167 -0.29 -0.81 -13.53
CA TYR A 167 -1.06 0.26 -14.12
C TYR A 167 -1.18 0.04 -15.63
N GLY A 168 -2.42 -0.13 -16.11
CA GLY A 168 -2.67 -0.42 -17.51
C GLY A 168 -2.53 -1.90 -17.85
N ARG A 169 -1.87 -2.21 -18.96
CA ARG A 169 -1.62 -3.61 -19.35
C ARG A 169 -0.43 -4.16 -18.58
N ASN A 170 -0.51 -5.42 -18.16
CA ASN A 170 0.65 -6.13 -17.60
C ASN A 170 1.65 -6.44 -18.70
N GLU A 171 2.39 -5.43 -19.13
CA GLU A 171 3.45 -5.59 -20.12
C GLU A 171 4.76 -5.08 -19.57
N LEU A 172 5.78 -5.90 -19.68
CA LEU A 172 7.16 -5.46 -19.48
C LEU A 172 7.52 -4.39 -20.51
N MET A 173 8.49 -3.57 -20.17
CA MET A 173 9.09 -2.64 -21.13
C MET A 173 9.43 -3.35 -22.43
N ASN A 174 8.94 -2.84 -23.53
CA ASN A 174 9.25 -3.34 -24.87
C ASN A 174 9.85 -2.21 -25.69
N THR A 175 11.17 -2.18 -25.76
CA THR A 175 11.93 -1.14 -26.45
C THR A 175 11.63 -1.09 -27.94
N ASP A 176 11.41 -2.27 -28.57
CA ASP A 176 11.12 -2.34 -30.01
C ASP A 176 9.76 -1.74 -30.36
N ARG A 177 8.85 -1.66 -29.40
CA ARG A 177 7.53 -1.07 -29.55
C ARG A 177 7.40 0.29 -28.87
N LEU A 178 8.49 0.85 -28.35
CA LEU A 178 8.53 2.10 -27.60
C LEU A 178 7.54 2.12 -26.41
N ARG A 179 7.35 0.96 -25.76
CA ARG A 179 6.44 0.82 -24.62
C ARG A 179 7.20 0.96 -23.31
N PRO A 180 6.82 1.90 -22.45
CA PRO A 180 7.36 1.97 -21.10
C PRO A 180 6.83 0.81 -20.23
N PRO A 181 7.52 0.47 -19.13
CA PRO A 181 7.00 -0.47 -18.16
C PRO A 181 5.70 0.04 -17.55
N GLN A 182 4.73 -0.85 -17.36
CA GLN A 182 3.43 -0.54 -16.74
C GLN A 182 3.21 -1.34 -15.45
N SER A 183 4.19 -2.12 -15.06
CA SER A 183 4.24 -2.82 -13.80
C SER A 183 5.64 -2.70 -13.21
N PHE A 184 5.74 -2.65 -11.90
CA PHE A 184 7.02 -2.71 -11.21
C PHE A 184 6.84 -3.37 -9.85
N VAL A 185 7.92 -3.89 -9.33
CA VAL A 185 7.95 -4.59 -8.05
C VAL A 185 8.90 -3.89 -7.10
N ILE A 186 8.60 -4.00 -5.82
CA ILE A 186 9.41 -3.47 -4.75
C ILE A 186 9.73 -4.58 -3.77
N GLN A 187 11.02 -4.77 -3.51
CA GLN A 187 11.49 -5.66 -2.46
C GLN A 187 11.14 -5.10 -1.09
N PRO A 188 10.47 -5.87 -0.22
CA PRO A 188 10.21 -5.47 1.15
C PRO A 188 11.52 -5.34 1.93
N LYS A 189 11.57 -4.38 2.83
CA LYS A 189 12.64 -4.16 3.79
C LYS A 189 12.01 -3.66 5.09
N VAL A 190 12.50 -4.11 6.22
CA VAL A 190 12.05 -3.60 7.52
C VAL A 190 12.24 -2.08 7.58
N GLY A 191 11.21 -1.37 7.97
CA GLY A 191 11.17 0.09 8.00
C GLY A 191 10.71 0.75 6.69
N LYS A 192 10.78 0.09 5.54
CA LYS A 192 10.28 0.67 4.28
C LYS A 192 8.78 0.92 4.37
N LEU A 193 8.35 2.09 3.89
CA LEU A 193 6.96 2.53 3.85
C LEU A 193 6.64 3.10 2.46
N LEU A 194 5.57 2.62 1.86
CA LEU A 194 5.08 3.07 0.56
C LEU A 194 3.79 3.85 0.71
N VAL A 195 3.62 4.87 -0.14
CA VAL A 195 2.41 5.69 -0.24
C VAL A 195 1.99 5.76 -1.71
N PHE A 196 0.75 5.43 -2.01
CA PHE A 196 0.23 5.34 -3.38
C PHE A 196 -1.28 5.61 -3.42
N PRO A 197 -1.86 5.93 -4.59
CA PRO A 197 -3.30 6.14 -4.69
C PRO A 197 -4.05 4.84 -4.45
N SER A 198 -5.14 4.89 -3.68
CA SER A 198 -5.90 3.70 -3.27
C SER A 198 -6.41 2.85 -4.44
N TRP A 199 -6.70 3.46 -5.58
CA TRP A 199 -7.14 2.77 -6.80
C TRP A 199 -6.02 2.04 -7.55
N LEU A 200 -4.74 2.21 -7.15
CA LEU A 200 -3.63 1.57 -7.85
C LEU A 200 -3.60 0.08 -7.54
N GLN A 201 -3.80 -0.73 -8.57
CA GLN A 201 -3.79 -2.17 -8.45
C GLN A 201 -2.42 -2.69 -8.02
N HIS A 202 -2.43 -3.59 -7.06
CA HIS A 202 -1.23 -4.23 -6.55
C HIS A 202 -1.51 -5.65 -6.08
N MET A 203 -0.45 -6.42 -5.95
CA MET A 203 -0.48 -7.78 -5.45
C MET A 203 0.76 -8.04 -4.61
N VAL A 204 0.70 -9.06 -3.78
CA VAL A 204 1.85 -9.50 -3.01
C VAL A 204 2.14 -10.95 -3.34
N TYR A 205 3.36 -11.22 -3.80
CA TYR A 205 3.79 -12.57 -4.11
C TYR A 205 3.93 -13.43 -2.86
N PRO A 206 3.61 -14.72 -2.92
CA PRO A 206 3.96 -15.67 -1.86
C PRO A 206 5.49 -15.76 -1.75
N PHE A 207 5.96 -16.26 -0.63
CA PHE A 207 7.38 -16.59 -0.43
C PHE A 207 7.53 -18.00 0.13
N LYS A 208 8.73 -18.53 0.07
CA LYS A 208 9.09 -19.84 0.60
C LYS A 208 10.06 -19.70 1.75
N GLY A 209 9.97 -20.63 2.69
CA GLY A 209 10.84 -20.69 3.85
C GLY A 209 10.22 -20.11 5.12
N GLU A 210 10.96 -20.22 6.22
CA GLU A 210 10.49 -19.88 7.54
C GLU A 210 10.49 -18.37 7.80
N GLY A 211 9.65 -17.96 8.74
CA GLY A 211 9.57 -16.61 9.26
C GLY A 211 8.30 -15.88 8.86
N GLU A 212 8.06 -14.79 9.56
CA GLU A 212 6.90 -13.92 9.38
C GLU A 212 7.27 -12.71 8.51
N ARG A 213 6.52 -12.48 7.43
CA ARG A 213 6.47 -11.18 6.77
C ARG A 213 5.29 -10.41 7.34
N ARG A 214 5.57 -9.33 8.08
CA ARG A 214 4.56 -8.49 8.71
C ARG A 214 4.51 -7.14 8.03
N THR A 215 3.31 -6.75 7.60
CA THR A 215 3.05 -5.41 7.06
C THR A 215 2.01 -4.70 7.91
N VAL A 216 2.11 -3.36 7.95
CA VAL A 216 1.06 -2.46 8.43
C VAL A 216 0.62 -1.61 7.26
N ALA A 217 -0.67 -1.63 6.98
CA ALA A 217 -1.26 -0.90 5.88
C ALA A 217 -2.38 0.03 6.38
N SER A 218 -2.61 1.13 5.67
CA SER A 218 -3.68 2.07 6.03
C SER A 218 -4.31 2.67 4.79
N ASN A 219 -5.61 2.95 4.88
CA ASN A 219 -6.34 3.77 3.93
C ASN A 219 -6.56 5.16 4.51
N LEU A 220 -6.38 6.17 3.67
CA LEU A 220 -6.53 7.58 4.01
C LEU A 220 -7.61 8.21 3.13
N ASN A 221 -8.56 8.87 3.76
CA ASN A 221 -9.53 9.72 3.10
C ASN A 221 -8.97 11.14 2.92
N CYS A 222 -9.24 11.74 1.75
CA CYS A 222 -8.79 13.08 1.42
C CYS A 222 -9.96 13.92 0.93
N TRP A 223 -10.10 15.15 1.44
CA TRP A 223 -11.17 16.08 1.05
C TRP A 223 -10.68 17.53 1.05
N ASP A 224 -11.48 18.41 0.46
CA ASP A 224 -11.21 19.84 0.51
C ASP A 224 -11.43 20.39 1.92
N MET A 225 -10.47 21.13 2.46
CA MET A 225 -10.60 21.73 3.81
C MET A 225 -11.78 22.71 3.96
N GLN A 226 -12.35 23.16 2.82
CA GLN A 226 -13.55 24.01 2.83
C GLN A 226 -14.86 23.23 2.82
N GLU A 227 -14.79 21.91 2.53
CA GLU A 227 -15.93 21.01 2.59
C GLU A 227 -15.88 20.32 3.94
N GLN A 228 -16.80 20.65 4.84
CA GLN A 228 -16.97 19.84 6.04
C GLN A 228 -17.41 18.44 5.60
N PRO A 229 -16.88 17.36 6.20
CA PRO A 229 -17.38 16.02 5.93
C PRO A 229 -18.88 16.02 6.26
N THR A 230 -19.71 15.88 5.23
CA THR A 230 -21.10 15.51 5.45
C THR A 230 -21.07 14.10 5.99
N GLU A 231 -21.56 13.89 7.22
CA GLU A 231 -21.86 12.56 7.71
C GLU A 231 -22.68 11.88 6.64
N ILE A 232 -22.12 10.84 6.02
CA ILE A 232 -22.87 9.99 5.10
C ILE A 232 -23.82 9.24 6.01
N GLU A 233 -25.06 9.76 6.14
CA GLU A 233 -26.14 9.00 6.72
C GLU A 233 -26.30 7.74 5.91
N ASN A 234 -25.93 6.61 6.52
CA ASN A 234 -26.25 5.28 6.03
C ASN A 234 -27.76 5.08 6.20
N GLU A 235 -28.56 5.69 5.35
CA GLU A 235 -29.92 5.21 5.12
C GLU A 235 -29.82 3.87 4.34
N VAL A 236 -29.65 2.81 5.08
CA VAL A 236 -30.09 1.49 4.64
C VAL A 236 -31.62 1.59 4.58
N LYS A 237 -32.16 1.84 3.39
CA LYS A 237 -33.57 1.60 3.15
C LYS A 237 -33.74 0.08 3.15
N ASP A 238 -34.34 -0.41 4.22
CA ASP A 238 -35.02 -1.70 4.22
C ASP A 238 -36.12 -1.62 3.16
N ASP A 239 -35.81 -2.08 1.95
CA ASP A 239 -36.85 -2.36 0.98
C ASP A 239 -37.54 -3.67 1.44
N ASP A 240 -38.71 -3.49 2.04
CA ASP A 240 -39.69 -4.54 2.29
C ASP A 240 -39.89 -5.32 1.02
N VAL A 241 -39.58 -6.61 1.07
CA VAL A 241 -39.94 -7.58 0.07
C VAL A 241 -41.26 -8.18 0.50
N ASP A 242 -42.35 -7.77 -0.16
CA ASP A 242 -43.61 -8.53 -0.24
C ASP A 242 -43.53 -9.66 -1.31
#